data_86ad3b56a78f8e17eb2852258e1f8f23
#
_entry.id   86ad3b56a78f8e17eb2852258e1f8f23
#
_cell.length_a   1.000
_cell.length_b   1.000
_cell.length_c   1.000
_cell.angle_alpha   90.00
_cell.angle_beta   90.00
_cell.angle_gamma   90.00
#
_symmetry.space_group_name_H-M   'P 1'
#
loop_
_entity.id
_entity.type
_entity.pdbx_description
1 polymer ?
#
loop_
_entity_poly.entity_id
_entity_poly.type
_entity_poly.pdbx_seq_one_letter_code
_entity_poly.pdbx_strand_id
1 'polypeptide(L)'
;MPSPKLLIDLEPIGRRIEVEAGTSLLEAAQQAGVDLVAACGGIGICGTCRVHPVRGEFSPLTPSEEEQLEPAQLAAGDRLACQAVPLGEARVEIPPESLPAPQKIQIDGRAVAVALQPGVRAVDLELEPPRLDDLRADVLRVGEELESRRRATDDREASWKDAGRLNGELAALEQLSLELRQHDWKVRLALREAGAGAGAAELVGTFPSRTPLLGLAVDLGSTKLAAYLVNLETGATLAQAGVMNPQIAYGEDVVNRIAFANKSEANRRMLQTRVIEALGQAARQLCGRAVETGRLAAAGPGQIVEAVVVGNTAMHHFFTHLPVAQLGTAPYVAAVSESLEVRAAELGLAFAPGARVYLPENIAGYVGGDHTAALLATRTFPGQRRVLVDIGTNTEISLVMGDRSYTCSTASGPAFEGAHIHNGMRAAPGAIERVRVRDGRVQVATIGGLAPVGICGSGILQAVAELLAAGVIDERGSLRKGAPGVRRVDGKTEFLLVSAAQTGHGRDVVITRRDVNEIQLAKGAIRAGIEIMLRKGGIAAEDVQEWVIAGAFGTYLDVTSAVRVGMFPAIPLERFHQVGNAAGMGAKQMLLSLAERAEAARLARQANYVELTVEPEFTGEFVKAMYL
;
A
#
# COMPACT_ATOMS: atom_id res chain seq x y z
N MET A 1 33.77 -21.91 -17.78
CA MET A 1 32.82 -22.19 -18.86
C MET A 1 31.52 -21.54 -18.44
N PRO A 2 30.76 -20.91 -19.32
CA PRO A 2 29.44 -20.41 -18.95
C PRO A 2 28.56 -21.58 -18.48
N SER A 3 27.84 -21.39 -17.39
CA SER A 3 26.89 -22.39 -16.86
C SER A 3 25.87 -22.76 -17.95
N PRO A 4 25.46 -24.02 -18.09
CA PRO A 4 24.44 -24.39 -19.04
C PRO A 4 23.14 -23.67 -18.71
N LYS A 5 22.51 -23.07 -19.72
CA LYS A 5 21.18 -22.45 -19.59
C LYS A 5 20.11 -23.51 -19.69
N LEU A 6 19.10 -23.41 -18.85
CA LEU A 6 17.95 -24.30 -18.78
C LEU A 6 16.69 -23.54 -19.19
N LEU A 7 15.84 -24.15 -20.00
CA LEU A 7 14.58 -23.59 -20.44
C LEU A 7 13.45 -24.00 -19.50
N ILE A 8 12.75 -23.03 -18.91
CA ILE A 8 11.64 -23.24 -17.98
C ILE A 8 10.34 -22.68 -18.55
N ASP A 9 9.32 -23.53 -18.69
CA ASP A 9 7.95 -23.17 -19.06
C ASP A 9 7.08 -23.00 -17.82
N LEU A 10 6.44 -21.83 -17.65
CA LEU A 10 5.57 -21.47 -16.54
C LEU A 10 4.11 -21.37 -17.01
N GLU A 11 3.31 -22.39 -16.67
CA GLU A 11 1.90 -22.50 -17.07
C GLU A 11 0.94 -22.23 -15.88
N PRO A 12 -0.29 -21.78 -16.08
CA PRO A 12 -0.95 -21.44 -17.35
C PRO A 12 -0.62 -20.02 -17.87
N ILE A 13 0.39 -19.36 -17.31
CA ILE A 13 0.74 -17.96 -17.64
C ILE A 13 1.35 -17.88 -19.06
N GLY A 14 1.87 -19.01 -19.60
CA GLY A 14 2.49 -19.08 -20.91
C GLY A 14 3.84 -18.33 -20.98
N ARG A 15 4.54 -18.20 -19.86
CA ARG A 15 5.87 -17.59 -19.81
C ARG A 15 6.95 -18.63 -19.93
N ARG A 16 7.94 -18.32 -20.77
CA ARG A 16 9.11 -19.16 -21.00
C ARG A 16 10.38 -18.35 -20.74
N ILE A 17 11.32 -18.93 -20.01
CA ILE A 17 12.57 -18.26 -19.66
C ILE A 17 13.76 -19.21 -19.68
N GLU A 18 14.90 -18.71 -20.13
CA GLU A 18 16.20 -19.36 -19.96
C GLU A 18 16.88 -18.87 -18.69
N VAL A 19 17.26 -19.79 -17.81
CA VAL A 19 17.95 -19.51 -16.55
C VAL A 19 19.26 -20.29 -16.44
N GLU A 20 20.16 -19.84 -15.61
CA GLU A 20 21.39 -20.59 -15.31
C GLU A 20 21.09 -21.83 -14.46
N ALA A 21 21.86 -22.89 -14.63
CA ALA A 21 21.75 -24.08 -13.78
C ALA A 21 21.97 -23.70 -12.32
N GLY A 22 21.12 -24.22 -11.41
CA GLY A 22 21.12 -23.88 -9.99
C GLY A 22 20.15 -22.77 -9.59
N THR A 23 19.47 -22.11 -10.56
CA THR A 23 18.41 -21.13 -10.29
C THR A 23 17.16 -21.84 -9.77
N SER A 24 16.57 -21.37 -8.66
CA SER A 24 15.31 -21.91 -8.14
C SER A 24 14.12 -21.57 -9.05
N LEU A 25 13.03 -22.34 -8.97
CA LEU A 25 11.81 -22.04 -9.73
C LEU A 25 11.21 -20.68 -9.35
N LEU A 26 11.36 -20.24 -8.09
CA LEU A 26 10.92 -18.92 -7.65
C LEU A 26 11.72 -17.82 -8.37
N GLU A 27 13.03 -17.94 -8.40
CA GLU A 27 13.90 -16.98 -9.10
C GLU A 27 13.64 -17.00 -10.61
N ALA A 28 13.44 -18.17 -11.20
CA ALA A 28 13.06 -18.31 -12.60
C ALA A 28 11.72 -17.62 -12.91
N ALA A 29 10.70 -17.80 -12.07
CA ALA A 29 9.42 -17.13 -12.20
C ALA A 29 9.56 -15.61 -12.10
N GLN A 30 10.31 -15.12 -11.12
CA GLN A 30 10.59 -13.70 -10.92
C GLN A 30 11.31 -13.08 -12.13
N GLN A 31 12.33 -13.75 -12.66
CA GLN A 31 13.05 -13.30 -13.87
C GLN A 31 12.13 -13.31 -15.11
N ALA A 32 11.17 -14.24 -15.20
CA ALA A 32 10.15 -14.28 -16.26
C ALA A 32 9.06 -13.21 -16.10
N GLY A 33 9.09 -12.42 -15.02
CA GLY A 33 8.03 -11.46 -14.69
C GLY A 33 6.75 -12.11 -14.20
N VAL A 34 6.84 -13.30 -13.62
CA VAL A 34 5.73 -14.02 -12.98
C VAL A 34 5.86 -13.88 -11.48
N ASP A 35 4.93 -13.15 -10.87
CA ASP A 35 4.91 -12.90 -9.45
C ASP A 35 4.25 -14.09 -8.71
N LEU A 36 5.07 -14.96 -8.13
CA LEU A 36 4.61 -15.99 -7.19
C LEU A 36 4.49 -15.42 -5.78
N VAL A 37 3.46 -15.80 -5.06
CA VAL A 37 3.33 -15.46 -3.64
C VAL A 37 4.39 -16.21 -2.84
N ALA A 38 5.43 -15.51 -2.41
CA ALA A 38 6.52 -16.05 -1.59
C ALA A 38 6.61 -15.28 -0.26
N ALA A 39 5.66 -15.54 0.63
CA ALA A 39 5.44 -14.77 1.85
C ALA A 39 6.69 -14.65 2.74
N CYS A 40 7.52 -15.68 2.80
CA CYS A 40 8.77 -15.69 3.58
C CYS A 40 9.99 -15.16 2.81
N GLY A 41 9.82 -14.60 1.62
CA GLY A 41 10.96 -14.12 0.82
C GLY A 41 11.87 -15.22 0.25
N GLY A 42 11.36 -16.46 0.14
CA GLY A 42 12.09 -17.58 -0.46
C GLY A 42 12.88 -18.48 0.51
N ILE A 43 12.72 -18.30 1.82
CA ILE A 43 13.46 -19.11 2.83
C ILE A 43 12.80 -20.48 3.14
N GLY A 44 11.64 -20.78 2.54
CA GLY A 44 11.04 -22.13 2.60
C GLY A 44 10.13 -22.40 3.80
N ILE A 45 9.71 -21.39 4.58
CA ILE A 45 8.96 -21.58 5.84
C ILE A 45 7.46 -21.26 5.77
N CYS A 46 6.94 -20.79 4.63
CA CYS A 46 5.54 -20.34 4.56
C CYS A 46 4.62 -21.21 3.68
N GLY A 47 5.16 -22.07 2.85
CA GLY A 47 4.38 -22.95 1.97
C GLY A 47 3.64 -22.26 0.81
N THR A 48 3.71 -20.92 0.68
CA THR A 48 2.83 -20.14 -0.23
C THR A 48 3.25 -20.17 -1.70
N CYS A 49 4.52 -20.43 -2.00
CA CYS A 49 5.05 -20.49 -3.37
C CYS A 49 4.94 -21.89 -3.98
N ARG A 50 3.82 -22.57 -3.75
CA ARG A 50 3.57 -23.92 -4.26
C ARG A 50 3.45 -23.94 -5.78
N VAL A 51 4.09 -24.92 -6.40
CA VAL A 51 4.04 -25.18 -7.84
C VAL A 51 3.92 -26.68 -8.10
N HIS A 52 3.36 -27.06 -9.23
CA HIS A 52 3.23 -28.46 -9.64
C HIS A 52 4.15 -28.73 -10.84
N PRO A 53 5.24 -29.49 -10.68
CA PRO A 53 6.07 -29.96 -11.78
C PRO A 53 5.28 -30.86 -12.75
N VAL A 54 5.18 -30.44 -14.01
CA VAL A 54 4.49 -31.21 -15.07
C VAL A 54 5.49 -32.06 -15.87
N ARG A 55 6.71 -31.52 -16.07
CA ARG A 55 7.78 -32.20 -16.83
C ARG A 55 9.13 -31.66 -16.39
N GLY A 56 10.14 -32.54 -16.40
CA GLY A 56 11.53 -32.21 -16.04
C GLY A 56 11.98 -32.91 -14.76
N GLU A 57 13.28 -32.84 -14.51
CA GLU A 57 13.88 -33.34 -13.28
C GLU A 57 14.21 -32.17 -12.35
N PHE A 58 14.06 -32.39 -11.05
CA PHE A 58 14.25 -31.37 -10.02
C PHE A 58 15.15 -31.89 -8.90
N SER A 59 15.72 -30.98 -8.14
CA SER A 59 16.44 -31.30 -6.90
C SER A 59 15.60 -32.19 -5.97
N PRO A 60 16.22 -33.05 -5.12
CA PRO A 60 15.50 -33.79 -4.10
C PRO A 60 14.63 -32.89 -3.23
N LEU A 61 13.56 -33.44 -2.64
CA LEU A 61 12.74 -32.74 -1.65
C LEU A 61 13.63 -32.26 -0.49
N THR A 62 13.35 -31.03 -0.06
CA THR A 62 14.04 -30.44 1.10
C THR A 62 13.22 -30.67 2.36
N PRO A 63 13.85 -30.68 3.56
CA PRO A 63 13.11 -30.76 4.83
C PRO A 63 12.03 -29.67 4.96
N SER A 64 12.28 -28.48 4.44
CA SER A 64 11.30 -27.39 4.40
C SER A 64 10.06 -27.73 3.57
N GLU A 65 10.21 -28.43 2.46
CA GLU A 65 9.07 -28.87 1.65
C GLU A 65 8.26 -29.96 2.36
N GLU A 66 8.95 -30.90 3.02
CA GLU A 66 8.29 -31.95 3.81
C GLU A 66 7.51 -31.39 5.01
N GLU A 67 7.98 -30.30 5.60
CA GLU A 67 7.33 -29.64 6.74
C GLU A 67 6.15 -28.75 6.30
N GLN A 68 6.27 -28.06 5.16
CA GLN A 68 5.31 -27.03 4.75
C GLN A 68 4.23 -27.54 3.78
N LEU A 69 4.48 -28.62 3.05
CA LEU A 69 3.50 -29.20 2.13
C LEU A 69 2.69 -30.30 2.85
N GLU A 70 1.38 -30.32 2.58
CA GLU A 70 0.53 -31.39 3.08
C GLU A 70 0.90 -32.75 2.46
N PRO A 71 0.68 -33.89 3.16
CA PRO A 71 0.98 -35.22 2.61
C PRO A 71 0.34 -35.49 1.25
N ALA A 72 -0.88 -34.97 1.01
CA ALA A 72 -1.56 -35.09 -0.25
C ALA A 72 -0.89 -34.29 -1.38
N GLN A 73 -0.33 -33.14 -1.07
CA GLN A 73 0.43 -32.29 -1.99
C GLN A 73 1.77 -32.93 -2.36
N LEU A 74 2.47 -33.45 -1.36
CA LEU A 74 3.72 -34.21 -1.58
C LEU A 74 3.47 -35.45 -2.44
N ALA A 75 2.38 -36.20 -2.17
CA ALA A 75 2.00 -37.35 -2.96
C ALA A 75 1.59 -37.00 -4.41
N ALA A 76 1.05 -35.79 -4.63
CA ALA A 76 0.77 -35.24 -5.95
C ALA A 76 2.02 -34.75 -6.69
N GLY A 77 3.15 -34.65 -6.02
CA GLY A 77 4.41 -34.17 -6.60
C GLY A 77 4.58 -32.64 -6.55
N ASP A 78 3.78 -31.96 -5.74
CA ASP A 78 3.93 -30.50 -5.56
C ASP A 78 5.27 -30.16 -4.90
N ARG A 79 5.79 -29.00 -5.23
CA ARG A 79 7.07 -28.47 -4.76
C ARG A 79 6.90 -27.03 -4.27
N LEU A 80 7.80 -26.56 -3.42
CA LEU A 80 7.95 -25.14 -3.14
C LEU A 80 8.90 -24.50 -4.16
N ALA A 81 8.42 -23.54 -4.92
CA ALA A 81 9.22 -22.89 -5.98
C ALA A 81 10.54 -22.30 -5.46
N CYS A 82 10.59 -21.85 -4.21
CA CYS A 82 11.81 -21.32 -3.59
C CYS A 82 12.83 -22.40 -3.21
N GLN A 83 12.43 -23.67 -3.13
CA GLN A 83 13.29 -24.81 -2.75
C GLN A 83 13.61 -25.71 -3.94
N ALA A 84 12.71 -25.79 -4.91
CA ALA A 84 12.85 -26.63 -6.07
C ALA A 84 13.79 -26.01 -7.10
N VAL A 85 14.86 -26.73 -7.45
CA VAL A 85 15.83 -26.34 -8.48
C VAL A 85 15.69 -27.30 -9.66
N PRO A 86 15.40 -26.81 -10.88
CA PRO A 86 15.36 -27.65 -12.08
C PRO A 86 16.78 -28.14 -12.43
N LEU A 87 16.90 -29.43 -12.77
CA LEU A 87 18.15 -30.06 -13.19
C LEU A 87 18.30 -30.14 -14.71
N GLY A 88 17.24 -29.78 -15.44
CA GLY A 88 17.17 -29.73 -16.90
C GLY A 88 16.04 -28.83 -17.36
N GLU A 89 15.68 -28.92 -18.65
CA GLU A 89 14.47 -28.24 -19.15
C GLU A 89 13.23 -28.71 -18.38
N ALA A 90 12.39 -27.77 -17.96
CA ALA A 90 11.25 -28.08 -17.12
C ALA A 90 9.98 -27.34 -17.54
N ARG A 91 8.83 -27.97 -17.30
CA ARG A 91 7.51 -27.35 -17.38
C ARG A 91 6.83 -27.44 -16.03
N VAL A 92 6.33 -26.30 -15.54
CA VAL A 92 5.78 -26.17 -14.20
C VAL A 92 4.42 -25.50 -14.30
N GLU A 93 3.42 -26.09 -13.67
CA GLU A 93 2.11 -25.46 -13.47
C GLU A 93 2.12 -24.65 -12.17
N ILE A 94 1.67 -23.41 -12.27
CA ILE A 94 1.51 -22.51 -11.13
C ILE A 94 0.04 -22.52 -10.73
N PRO A 95 -0.31 -23.08 -9.58
CA PRO A 95 -1.68 -23.09 -9.09
C PRO A 95 -2.20 -21.65 -8.88
N PRO A 96 -3.50 -21.39 -9.09
CA PRO A 96 -4.09 -20.05 -8.92
C PRO A 96 -3.86 -19.45 -7.54
N GLU A 97 -3.79 -20.26 -6.49
CA GLU A 97 -3.54 -19.83 -5.11
C GLU A 97 -2.10 -19.35 -4.88
N SER A 98 -1.16 -19.74 -5.73
CA SER A 98 0.23 -19.28 -5.70
C SER A 98 0.45 -17.99 -6.51
N LEU A 99 -0.58 -17.50 -7.19
CA LEU A 99 -0.59 -16.21 -7.88
C LEU A 99 -1.30 -15.15 -7.04
N PRO A 100 -0.94 -13.86 -7.17
CA PRO A 100 -1.66 -12.78 -6.49
C PRO A 100 -3.12 -12.74 -6.98
N ALA A 101 -4.06 -13.13 -6.13
CA ALA A 101 -5.48 -13.14 -6.47
C ALA A 101 -6.05 -11.72 -6.59
N PRO A 102 -6.99 -11.45 -7.50
CA PRO A 102 -7.73 -10.19 -7.51
C PRO A 102 -8.50 -10.04 -6.19
N GLN A 103 -8.22 -8.99 -5.44
CA GLN A 103 -8.76 -8.75 -4.10
C GLN A 103 -9.64 -7.51 -4.07
N LYS A 104 -10.56 -7.48 -3.08
CA LYS A 104 -11.27 -6.26 -2.71
C LYS A 104 -10.28 -5.31 -2.03
N ILE A 105 -9.81 -4.29 -2.75
CA ILE A 105 -8.88 -3.29 -2.23
C ILE A 105 -9.70 -2.10 -1.73
N GLN A 106 -9.44 -1.68 -0.49
CA GLN A 106 -10.04 -0.47 0.05
C GLN A 106 -9.32 0.74 -0.55
N ILE A 107 -10.06 1.48 -1.37
CA ILE A 107 -9.62 2.72 -2.00
C ILE A 107 -10.46 3.92 -1.54
N ASP A 108 -11.61 3.68 -0.92
CA ASP A 108 -12.45 4.75 -0.41
C ASP A 108 -11.99 5.20 0.97
N GLY A 109 -11.98 6.51 1.18
CA GLY A 109 -11.69 7.14 2.46
C GLY A 109 -12.58 8.37 2.65
N ARG A 110 -12.62 8.90 3.87
CA ARG A 110 -13.38 10.11 4.18
C ARG A 110 -12.77 11.31 3.47
N ALA A 111 -13.48 11.85 2.49
CA ALA A 111 -13.06 13.05 1.78
C ALA A 111 -13.13 14.28 2.70
N VAL A 112 -12.10 15.11 2.66
CA VAL A 112 -12.04 16.42 3.32
C VAL A 112 -11.94 17.48 2.24
N ALA A 113 -12.75 18.51 2.35
CA ALA A 113 -12.66 19.66 1.44
C ALA A 113 -11.33 20.40 1.64
N VAL A 114 -10.65 20.69 0.55
CA VAL A 114 -9.34 21.33 0.53
C VAL A 114 -9.42 22.56 -0.37
N ALA A 115 -8.81 23.67 0.05
CA ALA A 115 -8.61 24.82 -0.82
C ALA A 115 -7.63 24.45 -1.95
N LEU A 116 -8.06 24.59 -3.19
CA LEU A 116 -7.24 24.23 -4.34
C LEU A 116 -6.06 25.20 -4.51
N GLN A 117 -4.87 24.70 -4.27
CA GLN A 117 -3.59 25.38 -4.47
C GLN A 117 -2.55 24.37 -4.98
N PRO A 118 -2.79 23.74 -6.14
CA PRO A 118 -1.87 22.75 -6.67
C PRO A 118 -0.50 23.36 -7.01
N GLY A 119 0.55 22.56 -6.94
CA GLY A 119 1.91 23.00 -7.30
C GLY A 119 2.11 23.31 -8.77
N VAL A 120 1.20 22.83 -9.64
CA VAL A 120 1.21 23.07 -11.08
C VAL A 120 -0.11 23.72 -11.50
N ARG A 121 -0.02 24.82 -12.25
CA ARG A 121 -1.18 25.60 -12.74
C ARG A 121 -1.27 25.56 -14.25
N ALA A 122 -2.51 25.65 -14.77
CA ALA A 122 -2.79 25.72 -16.19
C ALA A 122 -2.85 27.17 -16.68
N VAL A 123 -2.23 27.44 -17.83
CA VAL A 123 -2.36 28.72 -18.52
C VAL A 123 -2.65 28.46 -20.01
N ASP A 124 -3.82 28.84 -20.49
CA ASP A 124 -4.13 28.79 -21.93
C ASP A 124 -3.52 29.97 -22.63
N LEU A 125 -2.78 29.75 -23.72
CA LEU A 125 -2.18 30.78 -24.56
C LEU A 125 -2.69 30.67 -25.99
N GLU A 126 -2.88 31.82 -26.61
CA GLU A 126 -3.04 32.00 -28.04
C GLU A 126 -2.00 33.02 -28.50
N LEU A 127 -1.05 32.58 -29.33
CA LEU A 127 0.12 33.33 -29.71
C LEU A 127 0.09 33.63 -31.22
N GLU A 128 0.64 34.74 -31.60
CA GLU A 128 0.91 35.01 -33.01
C GLU A 128 2.06 34.10 -33.51
N PRO A 129 1.90 33.44 -34.67
CA PRO A 129 2.96 32.64 -35.25
C PRO A 129 4.17 33.54 -35.67
N PRO A 130 5.38 32.98 -35.76
CA PRO A 130 6.55 33.72 -36.22
C PRO A 130 6.37 34.18 -37.66
N ARG A 131 6.89 35.38 -37.96
CA ARG A 131 6.92 35.99 -39.27
C ARG A 131 8.34 36.45 -39.59
N LEU A 132 8.61 36.80 -40.86
CA LEU A 132 9.95 37.25 -41.28
C LEU A 132 10.40 38.54 -40.58
N ASP A 133 9.47 39.31 -40.06
CA ASP A 133 9.69 40.52 -39.25
C ASP A 133 9.63 40.26 -37.72
N ASP A 134 9.31 39.03 -37.31
CA ASP A 134 9.28 38.60 -35.90
C ASP A 134 9.90 37.20 -35.72
N LEU A 135 11.21 37.19 -35.51
CA LEU A 135 12.05 35.95 -35.39
C LEU A 135 12.33 35.58 -33.94
N ARG A 136 11.48 35.99 -32.99
CA ARG A 136 11.66 35.62 -31.58
C ARG A 136 11.59 34.08 -31.41
N ALA A 137 12.44 33.54 -30.54
CA ALA A 137 12.41 32.14 -30.18
C ALA A 137 11.09 31.77 -29.45
N ASP A 138 10.62 30.53 -29.58
CA ASP A 138 9.36 30.06 -29.01
C ASP A 138 9.27 30.33 -27.49
N VAL A 139 10.33 29.98 -26.73
CA VAL A 139 10.39 30.20 -25.28
C VAL A 139 10.30 31.69 -24.92
N LEU A 140 10.96 32.57 -25.69
CA LEU A 140 10.91 34.00 -25.47
C LEU A 140 9.52 34.55 -25.76
N ARG A 141 8.89 34.12 -26.86
CA ARG A 141 7.54 34.51 -27.26
C ARG A 141 6.52 34.13 -26.19
N VAL A 142 6.60 32.92 -25.66
CA VAL A 142 5.76 32.45 -24.55
C VAL A 142 6.03 33.25 -23.27
N GLY A 143 7.27 33.49 -22.91
CA GLY A 143 7.65 34.25 -21.71
C GLY A 143 7.14 35.68 -21.74
N GLU A 144 7.25 36.38 -22.88
CA GLU A 144 6.74 37.76 -23.07
C GLU A 144 5.21 37.82 -22.97
N GLU A 145 4.49 36.85 -23.53
CA GLU A 145 3.04 36.76 -23.39
C GLU A 145 2.58 36.51 -21.95
N LEU A 146 3.26 35.59 -21.24
CA LEU A 146 2.99 35.35 -19.81
C LEU A 146 3.20 36.63 -18.99
N GLU A 147 4.27 37.37 -19.24
CA GLU A 147 4.57 38.62 -18.54
C GLU A 147 3.55 39.73 -18.91
N SER A 148 3.12 39.80 -20.17
CA SER A 148 2.07 40.73 -20.62
C SER A 148 0.74 40.51 -19.89
N ARG A 149 0.32 39.25 -19.79
CA ARG A 149 -0.91 38.88 -19.06
C ARG A 149 -0.82 39.18 -17.57
N ARG A 150 0.32 38.89 -16.95
CA ARG A 150 0.56 39.21 -15.54
C ARG A 150 0.39 40.71 -15.26
N ARG A 151 0.94 41.54 -16.12
CA ARG A 151 0.79 43.03 -16.01
C ARG A 151 -0.64 43.50 -16.21
N ALA A 152 -1.38 42.85 -17.12
CA ALA A 152 -2.75 43.23 -17.45
C ALA A 152 -3.76 42.88 -16.35
N THR A 153 -3.54 41.83 -15.60
CA THR A 153 -4.48 41.33 -14.57
C THR A 153 -4.23 41.91 -13.19
N ASP A 154 -3.14 42.67 -12.96
CA ASP A 154 -2.66 43.10 -11.62
C ASP A 154 -2.68 41.93 -10.60
N ASP A 155 -2.47 40.72 -11.11
CA ASP A 155 -2.56 39.48 -10.36
C ASP A 155 -1.33 39.34 -9.43
N ARG A 156 -1.44 39.99 -8.26
CA ARG A 156 -0.42 39.92 -7.18
C ARG A 156 -0.34 38.52 -6.56
N GLU A 157 -1.30 37.67 -6.85
CA GLU A 157 -1.31 36.27 -6.46
C GLU A 157 -0.59 35.37 -7.48
N ALA A 158 -0.27 35.86 -8.67
CA ALA A 158 0.64 35.17 -9.58
C ALA A 158 2.03 35.10 -8.91
N SER A 159 2.37 33.91 -8.43
CA SER A 159 3.55 33.66 -7.60
C SER A 159 4.88 33.82 -8.36
N TRP A 160 4.88 33.79 -9.69
CA TRP A 160 6.07 34.06 -10.51
C TRP A 160 6.26 35.56 -10.72
N LYS A 161 7.17 36.13 -9.94
CA LYS A 161 7.49 37.58 -10.03
C LYS A 161 8.21 37.97 -11.32
N ASP A 162 8.75 36.99 -12.06
CA ASP A 162 9.50 37.19 -13.31
C ASP A 162 8.99 36.21 -14.38
N ALA A 163 7.74 36.39 -14.80
CA ALA A 163 7.07 35.53 -15.79
C ALA A 163 7.74 35.60 -17.20
N GLY A 164 8.55 36.65 -17.45
CA GLY A 164 9.30 36.79 -18.70
C GLY A 164 10.42 35.74 -18.86
N ARG A 165 10.72 34.96 -17.83
CA ARG A 165 11.77 33.94 -17.86
C ARG A 165 11.18 32.55 -17.68
N LEU A 166 10.85 31.89 -18.79
CA LEU A 166 10.40 30.50 -18.80
C LEU A 166 11.59 29.55 -18.79
N ASN A 167 11.68 28.69 -17.81
CA ASN A 167 12.65 27.61 -17.74
C ASN A 167 11.93 26.25 -17.91
N GLY A 168 12.65 25.18 -18.22
CA GLY A 168 12.08 23.85 -18.32
C GLY A 168 13.15 22.82 -18.65
N GLU A 169 12.78 21.57 -18.43
CA GLU A 169 13.57 20.43 -18.89
C GLU A 169 13.64 20.41 -20.42
N LEU A 170 14.73 19.89 -20.97
CA LEU A 170 14.92 19.84 -22.43
C LEU A 170 13.72 19.19 -23.13
N ALA A 171 13.19 18.09 -22.62
CA ALA A 171 12.03 17.42 -23.17
C ALA A 171 10.74 18.27 -23.11
N ALA A 172 10.57 19.12 -22.08
CA ALA A 172 9.44 20.05 -22.00
C ALA A 172 9.58 21.19 -23.02
N LEU A 173 10.80 21.69 -23.25
CA LEU A 173 11.07 22.71 -24.26
C LEU A 173 10.92 22.16 -25.68
N GLU A 174 11.32 20.91 -25.92
CA GLU A 174 11.08 20.21 -27.19
C GLU A 174 9.56 20.05 -27.43
N GLN A 175 8.83 19.58 -26.45
CA GLN A 175 7.37 19.45 -26.51
C GLN A 175 6.71 20.80 -26.80
N LEU A 176 7.13 21.89 -26.13
CA LEU A 176 6.58 23.24 -26.37
C LEU A 176 6.66 23.61 -27.83
N SER A 177 7.84 23.49 -28.43
CA SER A 177 8.06 23.88 -29.82
C SER A 177 7.23 23.07 -30.82
N LEU A 178 7.04 21.78 -30.55
CA LEU A 178 6.21 20.89 -31.37
C LEU A 178 4.71 21.19 -31.23
N GLU A 179 4.21 21.30 -30.00
CA GLU A 179 2.79 21.55 -29.70
C GLU A 179 2.33 22.92 -30.20
N LEU A 180 3.15 23.97 -30.11
CA LEU A 180 2.84 25.30 -30.68
C LEU A 180 2.49 25.20 -32.15
N ARG A 181 3.25 24.46 -32.94
CA ARG A 181 3.05 24.29 -34.38
C ARG A 181 1.90 23.33 -34.71
N GLN A 182 1.76 22.29 -33.93
CA GLN A 182 0.73 21.26 -34.13
C GLN A 182 -0.68 21.81 -33.83
N HIS A 183 -0.80 22.79 -32.92
CA HIS A 183 -2.06 23.35 -32.45
C HIS A 183 -2.27 24.82 -32.85
N ASP A 184 -1.70 25.23 -33.97
CA ASP A 184 -1.88 26.58 -34.53
C ASP A 184 -1.67 27.69 -33.48
N TRP A 185 -0.60 27.54 -32.66
CA TRP A 185 -0.18 28.47 -31.60
C TRP A 185 -1.22 28.69 -30.48
N LYS A 186 -2.16 27.72 -30.33
CA LYS A 186 -3.17 27.70 -29.27
C LYS A 186 -2.90 26.52 -28.36
N VAL A 187 -2.25 26.78 -27.25
CA VAL A 187 -1.77 25.74 -26.34
C VAL A 187 -2.15 26.02 -24.90
N ARG A 188 -2.16 24.97 -24.10
CA ARG A 188 -2.21 25.05 -22.65
C ARG A 188 -0.85 24.66 -22.07
N LEU A 189 -0.30 25.54 -21.24
CA LEU A 189 0.92 25.30 -20.50
C LEU A 189 0.58 24.78 -19.10
N ALA A 190 1.32 23.78 -18.63
CA ALA A 190 1.42 23.41 -17.24
C ALA A 190 2.66 24.07 -16.66
N LEU A 191 2.48 24.97 -15.70
CA LEU A 191 3.55 25.78 -15.11
C LEU A 191 3.68 25.52 -13.61
N ARG A 192 4.91 25.38 -13.13
CA ARG A 192 5.26 25.32 -11.71
C ARG A 192 6.05 26.56 -11.34
N GLU A 193 5.90 27.03 -10.12
CA GLU A 193 6.77 28.07 -9.57
C GLU A 193 8.19 27.50 -9.41
N ALA A 194 9.18 28.10 -10.05
CA ALA A 194 10.56 27.74 -9.84
C ALA A 194 10.96 28.13 -8.40
N GLY A 195 11.64 27.22 -7.70
CA GLY A 195 11.87 27.26 -6.25
C GLY A 195 12.29 28.60 -5.67
N ALA A 196 12.20 28.75 -4.36
CA ALA A 196 12.31 29.99 -3.60
C ALA A 196 13.48 30.90 -4.07
N GLY A 197 13.14 32.06 -4.63
CA GLY A 197 14.07 33.11 -5.04
C GLY A 197 14.33 33.23 -6.55
N ALA A 198 13.87 32.31 -7.39
CA ALA A 198 14.13 32.37 -8.85
C ALA A 198 13.13 33.26 -9.61
N GLY A 199 11.92 33.47 -9.09
CA GLY A 199 10.88 34.30 -9.74
C GLY A 199 10.42 33.82 -11.13
N ALA A 200 11.06 32.79 -11.69
CA ALA A 200 10.81 32.24 -13.02
C ALA A 200 9.74 31.16 -13.00
N ALA A 201 9.00 31.00 -14.08
CA ALA A 201 8.08 29.89 -14.27
C ALA A 201 8.83 28.66 -14.82
N GLU A 202 8.58 27.47 -14.26
CA GLU A 202 9.08 26.20 -14.78
C GLU A 202 8.00 25.54 -15.65
N LEU A 203 8.32 25.28 -16.91
CA LEU A 203 7.45 24.54 -17.82
C LEU A 203 7.48 23.05 -17.48
N VAL A 204 6.32 22.53 -17.10
CA VAL A 204 6.13 21.10 -16.78
C VAL A 204 5.69 20.32 -18.02
N GLY A 205 4.85 20.93 -18.85
CA GLY A 205 4.38 20.35 -20.11
C GLY A 205 3.52 21.31 -20.92
N THR A 206 3.32 20.97 -22.18
CA THR A 206 2.49 21.72 -23.13
C THR A 206 1.44 20.79 -23.73
N PHE A 207 0.20 21.26 -23.83
CA PHE A 207 -0.95 20.45 -24.25
C PHE A 207 -1.85 21.26 -25.19
N PRO A 208 -2.75 20.60 -25.94
CA PRO A 208 -3.84 21.29 -26.63
C PRO A 208 -4.64 22.18 -25.67
N SER A 209 -5.13 23.33 -26.15
CA SER A 209 -5.91 24.24 -25.32
C SER A 209 -7.07 23.54 -24.61
N ARG A 210 -7.34 23.91 -23.36
CA ARG A 210 -8.37 23.34 -22.48
C ARG A 210 -8.16 21.87 -22.06
N THR A 211 -7.02 21.24 -22.36
CA THR A 211 -6.70 19.93 -21.83
C THR A 211 -6.62 19.97 -20.30
N PRO A 212 -7.38 19.16 -19.54
CA PRO A 212 -7.30 19.13 -18.08
C PRO A 212 -5.91 18.70 -17.61
N LEU A 213 -5.36 19.40 -16.61
CA LEU A 213 -4.14 18.95 -15.93
C LEU A 213 -4.47 17.84 -14.95
N LEU A 214 -3.77 16.72 -15.06
CA LEU A 214 -3.98 15.56 -14.25
C LEU A 214 -2.90 15.45 -13.18
N GLY A 215 -3.31 15.02 -11.99
CA GLY A 215 -2.41 14.63 -10.91
C GLY A 215 -2.69 13.20 -10.47
N LEU A 216 -1.69 12.56 -9.87
CA LEU A 216 -1.79 11.20 -9.35
C LEU A 216 -1.45 11.17 -7.86
N ALA A 217 -2.42 10.79 -7.02
CA ALA A 217 -2.18 10.50 -5.61
C ALA A 217 -2.07 8.98 -5.42
N VAL A 218 -1.07 8.54 -4.68
CA VAL A 218 -0.76 7.12 -4.48
C VAL A 218 -0.47 6.82 -3.03
N ASP A 219 -1.17 5.85 -2.48
CA ASP A 219 -0.82 5.18 -1.24
C ASP A 219 -0.10 3.88 -1.60
N LEU A 220 1.21 3.86 -1.38
CA LEU A 220 2.12 2.76 -1.66
C LEU A 220 2.25 1.87 -0.43
N GLY A 221 1.23 1.08 -0.16
CA GLY A 221 1.24 0.12 0.93
C GLY A 221 2.16 -1.08 0.66
N SER A 222 2.58 -1.76 1.72
CA SER A 222 3.41 -2.96 1.61
C SER A 222 2.71 -4.11 0.86
N THR A 223 1.40 -4.24 1.00
CA THR A 223 0.61 -5.32 0.36
C THR A 223 -0.14 -4.82 -0.86
N LYS A 224 -0.63 -3.58 -0.86
CA LYS A 224 -1.52 -3.02 -1.89
C LYS A 224 -1.14 -1.59 -2.19
N LEU A 225 -1.32 -1.19 -3.45
CA LEU A 225 -1.24 0.20 -3.89
C LEU A 225 -2.67 0.71 -4.11
N ALA A 226 -3.00 1.89 -3.59
CA ALA A 226 -4.20 2.62 -3.98
C ALA A 226 -3.79 3.87 -4.75
N ALA A 227 -4.36 4.06 -5.94
CA ALA A 227 -4.03 5.17 -6.83
C ALA A 227 -5.29 5.93 -7.26
N TYR A 228 -5.19 7.26 -7.30
CA TYR A 228 -6.28 8.18 -7.61
C TYR A 228 -5.83 9.17 -8.67
N LEU A 229 -6.52 9.16 -9.82
CA LEU A 229 -6.35 10.15 -10.87
C LEU A 229 -7.25 11.35 -10.56
N VAL A 230 -6.66 12.52 -10.45
CA VAL A 230 -7.32 13.72 -9.98
C VAL A 230 -7.18 14.83 -11.03
N ASN A 231 -8.26 15.56 -11.28
CA ASN A 231 -8.20 16.82 -12.02
C ASN A 231 -7.72 17.92 -11.06
N LEU A 232 -6.56 18.51 -11.33
CA LEU A 232 -5.94 19.51 -10.46
C LEU A 232 -6.67 20.85 -10.43
N GLU A 233 -7.48 21.14 -11.43
CA GLU A 233 -8.23 22.41 -11.53
C GLU A 233 -9.54 22.37 -10.74
N THR A 234 -10.15 21.16 -10.62
CA THR A 234 -11.45 20.99 -9.94
C THR A 234 -11.37 20.21 -8.63
N GLY A 235 -10.25 19.55 -8.38
CA GLY A 235 -10.08 18.62 -7.26
C GLY A 235 -10.84 17.29 -7.41
N ALA A 236 -11.54 17.09 -8.53
CA ALA A 236 -12.36 15.90 -8.75
C ALA A 236 -11.51 14.66 -8.97
N THR A 237 -11.81 13.57 -8.26
CA THR A 237 -11.26 12.25 -8.57
C THR A 237 -11.94 11.69 -9.81
N LEU A 238 -11.18 11.51 -10.88
CA LEU A 238 -11.66 11.04 -12.18
C LEU A 238 -11.74 9.53 -12.25
N ALA A 239 -10.78 8.86 -11.67
CA ALA A 239 -10.72 7.40 -11.54
C ALA A 239 -9.91 7.00 -10.32
N GLN A 240 -10.17 5.79 -9.82
CA GLN A 240 -9.40 5.20 -8.73
C GLN A 240 -9.19 3.71 -8.98
N ALA A 241 -8.05 3.19 -8.54
CA ALA A 241 -7.69 1.79 -8.67
C ALA A 241 -6.91 1.30 -7.46
N GLY A 242 -7.16 0.05 -7.10
CA GLY A 242 -6.32 -0.69 -6.17
C GLY A 242 -5.58 -1.80 -6.93
N VAL A 243 -4.29 -1.94 -6.69
CA VAL A 243 -3.42 -2.93 -7.30
C VAL A 243 -2.64 -3.66 -6.22
N MET A 244 -2.38 -4.96 -6.40
CA MET A 244 -1.47 -5.67 -5.50
C MET A 244 -0.05 -5.14 -5.67
N ASN A 245 0.67 -5.00 -4.55
CA ASN A 245 2.08 -4.63 -4.62
C ASN A 245 2.91 -5.83 -5.12
N PRO A 246 3.52 -5.75 -6.30
CA PRO A 246 4.26 -6.88 -6.87
C PRO A 246 5.50 -7.26 -6.05
N GLN A 247 5.93 -6.41 -5.13
CA GLN A 247 7.05 -6.71 -4.24
C GLN A 247 6.74 -7.83 -3.22
N ILE A 248 5.45 -8.24 -3.06
CA ILE A 248 5.05 -9.38 -2.22
C ILE A 248 5.77 -10.66 -2.65
N ALA A 249 6.04 -10.83 -3.93
CA ALA A 249 6.79 -11.97 -4.45
C ALA A 249 8.23 -12.08 -3.89
N TYR A 250 8.75 -11.00 -3.30
CA TYR A 250 10.10 -10.92 -2.74
C TYR A 250 10.12 -10.84 -1.21
N GLY A 251 8.96 -10.86 -0.58
CA GLY A 251 8.73 -10.86 0.87
C GLY A 251 7.37 -10.28 1.21
N GLU A 252 6.61 -10.99 2.06
CA GLU A 252 5.27 -10.57 2.46
C GLU A 252 5.30 -9.28 3.27
N ASP A 253 6.28 -9.16 4.15
CA ASP A 253 6.46 -7.99 5.00
C ASP A 253 7.69 -7.14 4.62
N VAL A 254 7.80 -6.01 5.27
CA VAL A 254 8.87 -5.03 5.05
C VAL A 254 10.24 -5.60 5.43
N VAL A 255 10.34 -6.39 6.51
CA VAL A 255 11.61 -6.95 7.01
C VAL A 255 12.18 -7.96 6.02
N ASN A 256 11.34 -8.85 5.49
CA ASN A 256 11.73 -9.81 4.46
C ASN A 256 12.19 -9.12 3.17
N ARG A 257 11.53 -8.02 2.76
CA ARG A 257 11.97 -7.22 1.60
C ARG A 257 13.28 -6.48 1.85
N ILE A 258 13.51 -5.95 3.04
CA ILE A 258 14.79 -5.37 3.44
C ILE A 258 15.89 -6.44 3.36
N ALA A 259 15.64 -7.62 3.89
CA ALA A 259 16.59 -8.74 3.80
C ALA A 259 16.87 -9.15 2.35
N PHE A 260 15.86 -9.19 1.48
CA PHE A 260 16.03 -9.44 0.05
C PHE A 260 16.86 -8.33 -0.64
N ALA A 261 16.53 -7.07 -0.40
CA ALA A 261 17.22 -5.91 -0.97
C ALA A 261 18.70 -5.85 -0.58
N ASN A 262 19.02 -6.26 0.66
CA ASN A 262 20.37 -6.23 1.20
C ASN A 262 21.31 -7.30 0.63
N LYS A 263 20.78 -8.31 -0.07
CA LYS A 263 21.60 -9.35 -0.72
C LYS A 263 22.44 -8.78 -1.87
N SER A 264 21.90 -7.79 -2.61
CA SER A 264 22.63 -7.13 -3.71
C SER A 264 21.94 -5.83 -4.14
N GLU A 265 22.71 -4.95 -4.84
CA GLU A 265 22.12 -3.77 -5.48
C GLU A 265 21.09 -4.15 -6.55
N ALA A 266 21.33 -5.23 -7.29
CA ALA A 266 20.40 -5.74 -8.29
C ALA A 266 19.03 -6.09 -7.69
N ASN A 267 19.02 -6.71 -6.50
CA ASN A 267 17.77 -7.03 -5.78
C ASN A 267 17.03 -5.75 -5.34
N ARG A 268 17.76 -4.74 -4.84
CA ARG A 268 17.15 -3.46 -4.48
C ARG A 268 16.55 -2.77 -5.71
N ARG A 269 17.27 -2.77 -6.84
CA ARG A 269 16.77 -2.25 -8.12
C ARG A 269 15.57 -3.03 -8.63
N MET A 270 15.55 -4.35 -8.46
CA MET A 270 14.39 -5.18 -8.80
C MET A 270 13.13 -4.72 -8.07
N LEU A 271 13.21 -4.50 -6.74
CA LEU A 271 12.09 -4.00 -5.96
C LEU A 271 11.59 -2.64 -6.46
N GLN A 272 12.52 -1.71 -6.77
CA GLN A 272 12.16 -0.42 -7.37
C GLN A 272 11.45 -0.61 -8.71
N THR A 273 12.06 -1.35 -9.63
CA THR A 273 11.51 -1.56 -10.97
C THR A 273 10.08 -2.10 -10.92
N ARG A 274 9.84 -3.11 -10.07
CA ARG A 274 8.51 -3.71 -9.93
C ARG A 274 7.44 -2.72 -9.49
N VAL A 275 7.74 -1.87 -8.52
CA VAL A 275 6.76 -0.88 -8.05
C VAL A 275 6.56 0.26 -9.05
N ILE A 276 7.60 0.70 -9.74
CA ILE A 276 7.50 1.71 -10.78
C ILE A 276 6.67 1.20 -11.97
N GLU A 277 6.91 -0.04 -12.42
CA GLU A 277 6.11 -0.68 -13.48
C GLU A 277 4.62 -0.77 -13.09
N ALA A 278 4.32 -1.22 -11.86
CA ALA A 278 2.96 -1.31 -11.36
C ALA A 278 2.27 0.06 -11.30
N LEU A 279 2.99 1.10 -10.86
CA LEU A 279 2.47 2.47 -10.82
C LEU A 279 2.22 3.02 -12.23
N GLY A 280 3.14 2.80 -13.17
CA GLY A 280 2.98 3.18 -14.58
C GLY A 280 1.78 2.47 -15.22
N GLN A 281 1.57 1.19 -14.92
CA GLN A 281 0.41 0.44 -15.37
C GLN A 281 -0.89 0.97 -14.75
N ALA A 282 -0.91 1.23 -13.45
CA ALA A 282 -2.06 1.82 -12.76
C ALA A 282 -2.43 3.19 -13.37
N ALA A 283 -1.44 4.04 -13.66
CA ALA A 283 -1.67 5.34 -14.30
C ALA A 283 -2.33 5.19 -15.69
N ARG A 284 -1.85 4.25 -16.52
CA ARG A 284 -2.50 3.96 -17.83
C ARG A 284 -3.93 3.47 -17.67
N GLN A 285 -4.18 2.55 -16.75
CA GLN A 285 -5.52 2.02 -16.47
C GLN A 285 -6.48 3.11 -15.97
N LEU A 286 -6.01 4.00 -15.11
CA LEU A 286 -6.81 5.10 -14.57
C LEU A 286 -7.17 6.11 -15.66
N CYS A 287 -6.22 6.47 -16.54
CA CYS A 287 -6.49 7.32 -17.68
C CYS A 287 -7.53 6.68 -18.63
N GLY A 288 -7.35 5.38 -18.98
CA GLY A 288 -8.32 4.64 -19.78
C GLY A 288 -9.71 4.61 -19.15
N ARG A 289 -9.81 4.30 -17.85
CA ARG A 289 -11.09 4.29 -17.12
C ARG A 289 -11.77 5.65 -17.07
N ALA A 290 -11.00 6.74 -16.94
CA ALA A 290 -11.57 8.10 -16.97
C ALA A 290 -12.19 8.43 -18.34
N VAL A 291 -11.62 7.91 -19.43
CA VAL A 291 -12.17 8.04 -20.79
C VAL A 291 -13.39 7.12 -20.96
N GLU A 292 -13.30 5.85 -20.61
CA GLU A 292 -14.41 4.88 -20.69
C GLU A 292 -15.66 5.33 -19.92
N THR A 293 -15.48 5.99 -18.79
CA THR A 293 -16.59 6.52 -17.97
C THR A 293 -17.09 7.90 -18.43
N GLY A 294 -16.56 8.43 -19.53
CA GLY A 294 -16.96 9.73 -20.10
C GLY A 294 -16.54 10.94 -19.26
N ARG A 295 -15.63 10.76 -18.30
CA ARG A 295 -15.12 11.87 -17.47
C ARG A 295 -14.10 12.74 -18.20
N LEU A 296 -13.39 12.15 -19.16
CA LEU A 296 -12.46 12.81 -20.06
C LEU A 296 -12.72 12.35 -21.51
N ALA A 297 -12.54 13.24 -22.48
CA ALA A 297 -12.62 12.90 -23.89
C ALA A 297 -11.40 12.07 -24.35
N ALA A 298 -10.23 12.41 -23.81
CA ALA A 298 -8.98 11.68 -23.99
C ALA A 298 -8.13 11.86 -22.75
N ALA A 299 -7.34 10.85 -22.41
CA ALA A 299 -6.36 10.93 -21.33
C ALA A 299 -5.21 9.94 -21.55
N GLY A 300 -4.02 10.34 -21.13
CA GLY A 300 -2.84 9.50 -21.10
C GLY A 300 -1.89 9.90 -19.98
N PRO A 301 -0.96 9.02 -19.57
CA PRO A 301 0.00 9.33 -18.50
C PRO A 301 0.81 10.60 -18.74
N GLY A 302 1.09 10.95 -20.01
CA GLY A 302 1.78 12.20 -20.38
C GLY A 302 1.06 13.49 -19.96
N GLN A 303 -0.22 13.43 -19.54
CA GLN A 303 -0.98 14.56 -18.98
C GLN A 303 -0.89 14.65 -17.45
N ILE A 304 -0.25 13.67 -16.79
CA ILE A 304 0.02 13.71 -15.34
C ILE A 304 1.20 14.65 -15.12
N VAL A 305 0.94 15.81 -14.56
CA VAL A 305 1.93 16.87 -14.36
C VAL A 305 2.55 16.85 -12.97
N GLU A 306 1.93 16.13 -12.04
CA GLU A 306 2.39 15.99 -10.67
C GLU A 306 1.87 14.70 -10.04
N ALA A 307 2.67 14.06 -9.19
CA ALA A 307 2.23 12.95 -8.37
C ALA A 307 2.62 13.15 -6.91
N VAL A 308 1.81 12.63 -5.98
CA VAL A 308 2.14 12.49 -4.56
C VAL A 308 2.10 11.01 -4.22
N VAL A 309 3.22 10.49 -3.71
CA VAL A 309 3.37 9.09 -3.33
C VAL A 309 3.66 9.02 -1.84
N VAL A 310 2.75 8.41 -1.08
CA VAL A 310 2.94 8.14 0.34
C VAL A 310 3.16 6.65 0.57
N GLY A 311 3.86 6.29 1.61
CA GLY A 311 4.12 4.91 1.99
C GLY A 311 4.94 4.85 3.26
N ASN A 312 5.04 3.68 3.88
CA ASN A 312 5.94 3.52 5.01
C ASN A 312 7.40 3.77 4.60
N THR A 313 8.26 4.01 5.58
CA THR A 313 9.65 4.44 5.33
C THR A 313 10.42 3.47 4.42
N ALA A 314 10.22 2.16 4.56
CA ALA A 314 10.89 1.19 3.69
C ALA A 314 10.33 1.23 2.25
N MET A 315 9.01 1.39 2.09
CA MET A 315 8.40 1.55 0.76
C MET A 315 8.85 2.83 0.08
N HIS A 316 8.98 3.93 0.83
CA HIS A 316 9.59 5.18 0.35
C HIS A 316 11.01 4.93 -0.18
N HIS A 317 11.84 4.18 0.57
CA HIS A 317 13.23 3.90 0.17
C HIS A 317 13.31 2.93 -1.02
N PHE A 318 12.46 1.91 -1.09
CA PHE A 318 12.39 1.03 -2.27
C PHE A 318 11.96 1.79 -3.53
N PHE A 319 10.98 2.68 -3.41
CA PHE A 319 10.48 3.49 -4.52
C PHE A 319 11.56 4.44 -5.07
N THR A 320 12.33 5.06 -4.20
CA THR A 320 13.41 6.00 -4.55
C THR A 320 14.77 5.35 -4.74
N HIS A 321 14.89 4.02 -4.60
CA HIS A 321 16.12 3.26 -4.66
C HIS A 321 17.16 3.66 -3.59
N LEU A 322 16.71 4.23 -2.48
CA LEU A 322 17.59 4.53 -1.35
C LEU A 322 18.05 3.25 -0.62
N PRO A 323 19.21 3.24 0.05
CA PRO A 323 19.65 2.12 0.87
C PRO A 323 18.66 1.81 1.99
N VAL A 324 18.48 0.52 2.30
CA VAL A 324 17.55 0.04 3.35
C VAL A 324 18.23 -0.81 4.42
N ALA A 325 19.55 -1.04 4.33
CA ALA A 325 20.27 -1.88 5.28
C ALA A 325 20.12 -1.39 6.72
N GLN A 326 20.21 -0.08 6.91
CA GLN A 326 20.08 0.58 8.21
C GLN A 326 18.65 0.52 8.79
N LEU A 327 17.63 0.32 7.95
CA LEU A 327 16.26 0.07 8.43
C LEU A 327 16.06 -1.34 8.99
N GLY A 328 16.91 -2.30 8.57
CA GLY A 328 16.87 -3.69 9.04
C GLY A 328 17.66 -3.94 10.33
N THR A 329 18.35 -2.93 10.86
CA THR A 329 19.24 -3.08 12.02
C THR A 329 19.02 -1.90 12.98
N ALA A 330 18.91 -2.21 14.28
CA ALA A 330 18.78 -1.15 15.29
C ALA A 330 19.95 -0.14 15.18
N PRO A 331 19.71 1.16 15.30
CA PRO A 331 18.48 1.84 15.73
C PRO A 331 17.45 2.17 14.63
N TYR A 332 17.41 1.47 13.51
CA TYR A 332 16.38 1.55 12.45
C TYR A 332 16.24 2.95 11.81
N VAL A 333 17.35 3.58 11.47
CA VAL A 333 17.39 4.98 11.01
C VAL A 333 17.09 5.07 9.52
N ALA A 334 16.16 5.94 9.14
CA ALA A 334 15.89 6.26 7.73
C ALA A 334 17.10 6.97 7.08
N ALA A 335 17.31 6.77 5.77
CA ALA A 335 18.30 7.56 5.03
C ALA A 335 17.84 9.01 4.84
N VAL A 336 16.53 9.22 4.72
CA VAL A 336 15.89 10.53 4.56
C VAL A 336 14.60 10.58 5.36
N SER A 337 14.44 11.61 6.19
CA SER A 337 13.22 11.93 6.93
C SER A 337 12.44 13.08 6.30
N GLU A 338 13.13 13.97 5.61
CA GLU A 338 12.54 15.13 4.95
C GLU A 338 11.75 14.73 3.70
N SER A 339 10.84 15.62 3.28
CA SER A 339 10.15 15.43 2.00
C SER A 339 11.11 15.43 0.82
N LEU A 340 10.79 14.67 -0.22
CA LEU A 340 11.53 14.65 -1.47
C LEU A 340 10.65 15.07 -2.64
N GLU A 341 11.22 15.83 -3.56
CA GLU A 341 10.69 16.04 -4.90
C GLU A 341 11.64 15.43 -5.93
N VAL A 342 11.19 14.38 -6.61
CA VAL A 342 11.97 13.65 -7.61
C VAL A 342 11.32 13.81 -8.97
N ARG A 343 12.11 13.98 -10.03
CA ARG A 343 11.58 14.01 -11.40
C ARG A 343 10.97 12.66 -11.74
N ALA A 344 9.76 12.65 -12.30
CA ALA A 344 9.09 11.41 -12.70
C ALA A 344 9.93 10.60 -13.70
N ALA A 345 10.62 11.26 -14.61
CA ALA A 345 11.50 10.64 -15.59
C ALA A 345 12.71 9.92 -14.94
N GLU A 346 13.29 10.47 -13.85
CA GLU A 346 14.38 9.82 -13.10
C GLU A 346 13.95 8.52 -12.44
N LEU A 347 12.67 8.42 -12.08
CA LEU A 347 12.04 7.20 -11.56
C LEU A 347 11.63 6.23 -12.69
N GLY A 348 11.70 6.63 -13.96
CA GLY A 348 11.22 5.82 -15.08
C GLY A 348 9.70 5.89 -15.32
N LEU A 349 9.02 6.90 -14.78
CA LEU A 349 7.59 7.13 -15.01
C LEU A 349 7.38 8.01 -16.25
N ALA A 350 6.58 7.55 -17.20
CA ALA A 350 6.26 8.24 -18.44
C ALA A 350 5.12 9.26 -18.24
N PHE A 351 5.31 10.24 -17.35
CA PHE A 351 4.42 11.37 -17.10
C PHE A 351 4.79 12.57 -17.98
N ALA A 352 4.21 13.73 -17.74
CA ALA A 352 4.60 14.97 -18.43
C ALA A 352 6.12 15.22 -18.28
N PRO A 353 6.80 15.84 -19.28
CA PRO A 353 8.26 15.94 -19.27
C PRO A 353 8.88 16.57 -18.03
N GLY A 354 8.24 17.62 -17.47
CA GLY A 354 8.67 18.28 -16.23
C GLY A 354 7.91 17.81 -14.99
N ALA A 355 7.19 16.68 -15.07
CA ALA A 355 6.44 16.16 -13.94
C ALA A 355 7.35 15.76 -12.77
N ARG A 356 6.89 16.04 -11.54
CA ARG A 356 7.58 15.64 -10.32
C ARG A 356 6.71 14.73 -9.47
N VAL A 357 7.38 13.89 -8.68
CA VAL A 357 6.80 13.05 -7.64
C VAL A 357 7.21 13.64 -6.30
N TYR A 358 6.23 14.09 -5.53
CA TYR A 358 6.40 14.52 -4.15
C TYR A 358 6.20 13.34 -3.20
N LEU A 359 7.16 13.14 -2.31
CA LEU A 359 7.09 12.18 -1.22
C LEU A 359 7.16 12.98 0.09
N PRO A 360 6.16 12.89 0.98
CA PRO A 360 6.17 13.64 2.23
C PRO A 360 7.15 13.05 3.25
N GLU A 361 7.30 13.78 4.35
CA GLU A 361 8.19 13.45 5.45
C GLU A 361 7.90 12.08 6.06
N ASN A 362 8.97 11.32 6.35
CA ASN A 362 8.93 10.15 7.21
C ASN A 362 9.14 10.56 8.67
N ILE A 363 8.31 10.06 9.58
CA ILE A 363 8.41 10.36 11.02
C ILE A 363 9.57 9.58 11.65
N ALA A 364 9.73 8.30 11.26
CA ALA A 364 10.77 7.42 11.81
C ALA A 364 11.08 6.26 10.86
N GLY A 365 11.98 5.36 11.25
CA GLY A 365 12.39 4.20 10.45
C GLY A 365 11.26 3.27 10.04
N TYR A 366 10.20 3.17 10.82
CA TYR A 366 9.00 2.36 10.51
C TYR A 366 7.71 3.16 10.42
N VAL A 367 7.75 4.47 10.63
CA VAL A 367 6.58 5.35 10.48
C VAL A 367 6.85 6.32 9.35
N GLY A 368 6.22 6.08 8.22
CA GLY A 368 6.50 6.77 6.97
C GLY A 368 5.53 7.90 6.62
N GLY A 369 5.66 8.33 5.36
CA GLY A 369 4.81 9.37 4.77
C GLY A 369 3.34 8.98 4.65
N ASP A 370 3.00 7.69 4.66
CA ASP A 370 1.62 7.20 4.75
C ASP A 370 0.96 7.61 6.06
N HIS A 371 1.66 7.42 7.18
CA HIS A 371 1.14 7.84 8.48
C HIS A 371 1.09 9.36 8.63
N THR A 372 2.07 10.08 8.06
CA THR A 372 2.03 11.56 7.95
C THR A 372 0.78 12.00 7.19
N ALA A 373 0.46 11.35 6.07
CA ALA A 373 -0.74 11.60 5.29
C ALA A 373 -2.03 11.24 6.05
N ALA A 374 -2.03 10.14 6.81
CA ALA A 374 -3.17 9.75 7.65
C ALA A 374 -3.43 10.75 8.78
N LEU A 375 -2.38 11.25 9.42
CA LEU A 375 -2.48 12.35 10.41
C LEU A 375 -3.10 13.60 9.78
N LEU A 376 -2.67 13.98 8.59
CA LEU A 376 -3.21 15.11 7.83
C LEU A 376 -4.70 14.91 7.53
N ALA A 377 -5.08 13.77 6.96
CA ALA A 377 -6.45 13.48 6.57
C ALA A 377 -7.42 13.44 7.77
N THR A 378 -6.92 13.11 8.95
CA THR A 378 -7.74 12.94 10.16
C THR A 378 -7.68 14.15 11.10
N ARG A 379 -6.94 15.22 10.75
CA ARG A 379 -6.78 16.40 11.62
C ARG A 379 -8.08 17.17 11.90
N THR A 380 -9.07 17.03 11.02
CA THR A 380 -10.37 17.73 11.12
C THR A 380 -11.36 17.07 12.07
N PHE A 381 -11.02 15.95 12.70
CA PHE A 381 -11.88 15.40 13.75
C PHE A 381 -11.90 16.38 14.94
N PRO A 382 -13.10 16.64 15.53
CA PRO A 382 -13.29 17.74 16.48
C PRO A 382 -12.67 17.46 17.82
N GLY A 383 -12.04 16.54 18.21
CA GLY A 383 -11.44 16.30 19.53
C GLY A 383 -10.02 16.85 19.65
N GLN A 384 -9.72 17.47 20.77
CA GLN A 384 -8.35 17.86 21.10
C GLN A 384 -7.47 16.66 21.47
N ARG A 385 -8.09 15.51 21.86
CA ARG A 385 -7.42 14.28 22.22
C ARG A 385 -7.99 13.16 21.35
N ARG A 386 -7.20 12.69 20.40
CA ARG A 386 -7.59 11.57 19.54
C ARG A 386 -6.49 10.52 19.46
N VAL A 387 -6.90 9.27 19.29
CA VAL A 387 -6.01 8.17 18.92
C VAL A 387 -6.31 7.81 17.48
N LEU A 388 -5.29 7.82 16.62
CA LEU A 388 -5.32 7.27 15.28
C LEU A 388 -4.65 5.91 15.30
N VAL A 389 -5.32 4.89 14.80
CA VAL A 389 -4.79 3.53 14.63
C VAL A 389 -4.93 3.17 13.16
N ASP A 390 -3.84 3.14 12.43
CA ASP A 390 -3.79 2.73 11.03
C ASP A 390 -3.40 1.25 10.96
N ILE A 391 -4.40 0.39 10.68
CA ILE A 391 -4.24 -1.05 10.77
C ILE A 391 -3.84 -1.63 9.41
N GLY A 392 -2.57 -1.99 9.27
CA GLY A 392 -1.98 -2.73 8.17
C GLY A 392 -1.27 -4.00 8.64
N THR A 393 -0.31 -4.47 7.87
CA THR A 393 0.64 -5.54 8.29
C THR A 393 1.50 -5.05 9.46
N ASN A 394 1.94 -3.78 9.42
CA ASN A 394 2.35 -3.02 10.59
C ASN A 394 1.20 -2.09 10.96
N THR A 395 1.07 -1.78 12.22
CA THR A 395 0.04 -0.86 12.71
C THR A 395 0.70 0.36 13.32
N GLU A 396 0.42 1.52 12.74
CA GLU A 396 0.87 2.81 13.24
C GLU A 396 -0.19 3.38 14.18
N ILE A 397 0.27 3.83 15.35
CA ILE A 397 -0.58 4.37 16.40
C ILE A 397 -0.10 5.76 16.77
N SER A 398 -0.98 6.75 16.68
CA SER A 398 -0.69 8.12 17.14
C SER A 398 -1.70 8.57 18.18
N LEU A 399 -1.21 9.06 19.30
CA LEU A 399 -1.98 9.86 20.26
C LEU A 399 -1.71 11.33 19.98
N VAL A 400 -2.73 12.06 19.55
CA VAL A 400 -2.67 13.50 19.26
C VAL A 400 -3.38 14.27 20.37
N MET A 401 -2.70 15.26 20.95
CA MET A 401 -3.19 16.11 22.05
C MET A 401 -2.86 17.58 21.74
N GLY A 402 -3.73 18.24 20.96
CA GLY A 402 -3.45 19.60 20.48
C GLY A 402 -2.17 19.64 19.61
N ASP A 403 -1.17 20.39 20.07
CA ASP A 403 0.12 20.54 19.35
C ASP A 403 1.16 19.46 19.71
N ARG A 404 0.84 18.51 20.56
CA ARG A 404 1.71 17.38 20.91
C ARG A 404 1.15 16.09 20.37
N SER A 405 2.01 15.26 19.80
CA SER A 405 1.64 13.90 19.42
C SER A 405 2.75 12.91 19.77
N TYR A 406 2.33 11.69 20.10
CA TYR A 406 3.20 10.54 20.29
C TYR A 406 2.82 9.49 19.24
N THR A 407 3.80 8.90 18.60
CA THR A 407 3.59 7.96 17.51
C THR A 407 4.49 6.75 17.66
N CYS A 408 3.96 5.56 17.46
CA CYS A 408 4.74 4.32 17.38
C CYS A 408 4.28 3.47 16.19
N SER A 409 5.10 2.50 15.82
CA SER A 409 4.72 1.39 14.94
C SER A 409 4.80 0.09 15.70
N THR A 410 3.85 -0.80 15.52
CA THR A 410 3.83 -2.12 16.13
C THR A 410 3.66 -3.20 15.07
N ALA A 411 4.43 -4.29 15.20
CA ALA A 411 4.34 -5.44 14.30
C ALA A 411 3.10 -6.28 14.65
N SER A 412 1.93 -5.89 14.14
CA SER A 412 0.69 -6.64 14.32
C SER A 412 0.66 -7.95 13.50
N GLY A 413 1.50 -8.05 12.50
CA GLY A 413 1.60 -9.21 11.63
C GLY A 413 0.45 -9.33 10.63
N PRO A 414 0.50 -10.30 9.71
CA PRO A 414 -0.46 -10.42 8.60
C PRO A 414 -1.71 -11.26 8.96
N ALA A 415 -1.96 -11.57 10.24
CA ALA A 415 -3.11 -12.38 10.66
C ALA A 415 -4.46 -11.78 10.20
N PHE A 416 -4.57 -10.45 10.23
CA PHE A 416 -5.75 -9.74 9.73
C PHE A 416 -5.86 -9.69 8.21
N GLU A 417 -4.84 -10.13 7.48
CA GLU A 417 -4.89 -10.37 6.04
C GLU A 417 -5.19 -11.84 5.70
N GLY A 418 -5.44 -12.67 6.73
CA GLY A 418 -5.72 -14.11 6.61
C GLY A 418 -4.48 -14.98 6.52
N ALA A 419 -3.29 -14.41 6.61
CA ALA A 419 -2.05 -15.19 6.63
C ALA A 419 -1.83 -15.85 8.00
N HIS A 420 -1.12 -16.99 8.01
CA HIS A 420 -0.85 -17.82 9.19
C HIS A 420 -2.09 -18.45 9.86
N ILE A 421 -3.29 -18.23 9.31
CA ILE A 421 -4.55 -18.83 9.75
C ILE A 421 -4.78 -20.12 8.96
N HIS A 422 -5.17 -21.20 9.62
CA HIS A 422 -5.28 -22.54 9.02
C HIS A 422 -6.17 -22.58 7.76
N ASN A 423 -7.37 -22.04 7.84
CA ASN A 423 -8.25 -21.84 6.68
C ASN A 423 -8.31 -20.36 6.27
N GLY A 424 -7.22 -19.62 6.53
CA GLY A 424 -7.14 -18.19 6.24
C GLY A 424 -7.06 -17.92 4.74
N MET A 425 -7.70 -16.84 4.35
CA MET A 425 -7.58 -16.30 3.00
C MET A 425 -7.78 -14.78 3.03
N ARG A 426 -7.31 -14.15 2.00
CA ARG A 426 -7.55 -12.72 1.80
C ARG A 426 -9.04 -12.45 1.52
N ALA A 427 -9.48 -11.20 1.71
CA ALA A 427 -10.86 -10.79 1.45
C ALA A 427 -11.19 -10.89 -0.06
N ALA A 428 -11.75 -12.02 -0.48
CA ALA A 428 -12.11 -12.37 -1.85
C ALA A 428 -13.49 -13.08 -1.87
N PRO A 429 -14.15 -13.24 -3.02
CA PRO A 429 -15.40 -13.96 -3.11
C PRO A 429 -15.33 -15.36 -2.47
N GLY A 430 -16.32 -15.70 -1.64
CA GLY A 430 -16.36 -16.96 -0.87
C GLY A 430 -15.60 -16.91 0.47
N ALA A 431 -14.83 -15.87 0.79
CA ALA A 431 -14.24 -15.72 2.11
C ALA A 431 -15.30 -15.41 3.17
N ILE A 432 -15.26 -16.12 4.30
CA ILE A 432 -16.11 -15.82 5.46
C ILE A 432 -15.66 -14.48 6.03
N GLU A 433 -16.53 -13.47 5.98
CA GLU A 433 -16.28 -12.13 6.49
C GLU A 433 -17.00 -11.84 7.81
N ARG A 434 -18.05 -12.60 8.11
CA ARG A 434 -18.83 -12.47 9.36
C ARG A 434 -19.13 -13.83 9.96
N VAL A 435 -19.05 -13.89 11.28
CA VAL A 435 -19.39 -15.08 12.08
C VAL A 435 -20.25 -14.65 13.25
N ARG A 436 -21.31 -15.42 13.53
CA ARG A 436 -22.13 -15.28 14.75
C ARG A 436 -22.38 -16.65 15.36
N VAL A 437 -22.30 -16.72 16.67
CA VAL A 437 -22.61 -17.94 17.43
C VAL A 437 -23.81 -17.64 18.33
N ARG A 438 -24.95 -18.30 18.07
CA ARG A 438 -26.18 -18.17 18.86
C ARG A 438 -26.73 -19.55 19.17
N ASP A 439 -27.06 -19.81 20.44
CA ASP A 439 -27.66 -21.06 20.91
C ASP A 439 -26.89 -22.31 20.41
N GLY A 440 -25.54 -22.26 20.40
CA GLY A 440 -24.68 -23.32 19.91
C GLY A 440 -24.66 -23.51 18.39
N ARG A 441 -25.35 -22.66 17.63
CA ARG A 441 -25.36 -22.67 16.16
C ARG A 441 -24.46 -21.60 15.61
N VAL A 442 -23.68 -21.96 14.60
CA VAL A 442 -22.81 -21.03 13.86
C VAL A 442 -23.53 -20.54 12.62
N GLN A 443 -23.52 -19.22 12.42
CA GLN A 443 -23.98 -18.56 11.22
C GLN A 443 -22.80 -17.81 10.61
N VAL A 444 -22.57 -17.99 9.31
CA VAL A 444 -21.51 -17.31 8.57
C VAL A 444 -22.10 -16.52 7.41
N ALA A 445 -21.46 -15.39 7.08
CA ALA A 445 -21.70 -14.68 5.83
C ALA A 445 -20.39 -14.56 5.06
N THR A 446 -20.47 -14.75 3.74
CA THR A 446 -19.31 -14.72 2.85
C THR A 446 -19.36 -13.53 1.91
N ILE A 447 -18.20 -13.06 1.49
CA ILE A 447 -18.08 -12.04 0.46
C ILE A 447 -18.72 -12.56 -0.84
N GLY A 448 -19.67 -11.79 -1.37
CA GLY A 448 -20.43 -12.14 -2.58
C GLY A 448 -21.51 -13.19 -2.39
N GLY A 449 -21.77 -13.64 -1.16
CA GLY A 449 -22.83 -14.64 -0.87
C GLY A 449 -22.56 -16.03 -1.45
N LEU A 450 -21.31 -16.33 -1.81
CA LEU A 450 -20.89 -17.62 -2.37
C LEU A 450 -20.67 -18.66 -1.27
N ALA A 451 -20.59 -19.94 -1.65
CA ALA A 451 -20.23 -21.01 -0.72
C ALA A 451 -18.87 -20.72 -0.05
N PRO A 452 -18.74 -20.92 1.27
CA PRO A 452 -17.49 -20.64 2.00
C PRO A 452 -16.32 -21.45 1.45
N VAL A 453 -15.17 -20.79 1.26
CA VAL A 453 -13.91 -21.46 0.85
C VAL A 453 -12.74 -21.15 1.79
N GLY A 454 -12.95 -20.28 2.78
CA GLY A 454 -11.95 -19.90 3.79
C GLY A 454 -12.46 -18.75 4.63
N ILE A 455 -11.60 -18.19 5.49
CA ILE A 455 -11.96 -17.11 6.42
C ILE A 455 -11.00 -15.93 6.23
N CYS A 456 -11.53 -14.71 6.05
CA CYS A 456 -10.69 -13.51 5.98
C CYS A 456 -10.49 -12.86 7.36
N GLY A 457 -9.66 -11.82 7.41
CA GLY A 457 -9.27 -11.17 8.66
C GLY A 457 -10.44 -10.66 9.53
N SER A 458 -11.46 -10.05 8.94
CA SER A 458 -12.66 -9.63 9.68
C SER A 458 -13.43 -10.84 10.22
N GLY A 459 -13.53 -11.90 9.43
CA GLY A 459 -14.19 -13.15 9.82
C GLY A 459 -13.50 -13.85 10.99
N ILE A 460 -12.17 -14.00 10.96
CA ILE A 460 -11.44 -14.68 12.05
C ILE A 460 -11.47 -13.88 13.35
N LEU A 461 -11.33 -12.55 13.30
CA LEU A 461 -11.47 -11.70 14.48
C LEU A 461 -12.84 -11.85 15.12
N GLN A 462 -13.90 -11.76 14.30
CA GLN A 462 -15.27 -11.91 14.79
C GLN A 462 -15.53 -13.33 15.30
N ALA A 463 -15.00 -14.37 14.64
CA ALA A 463 -15.10 -15.75 15.11
C ALA A 463 -14.49 -15.91 16.50
N VAL A 464 -13.28 -15.42 16.74
CA VAL A 464 -12.63 -15.47 18.07
C VAL A 464 -13.47 -14.74 19.11
N ALA A 465 -13.99 -13.54 18.79
CA ALA A 465 -14.86 -12.77 19.69
C ALA A 465 -16.17 -13.51 20.04
N GLU A 466 -16.79 -14.15 19.06
CA GLU A 466 -18.04 -14.91 19.26
C GLU A 466 -17.79 -16.21 20.03
N LEU A 467 -16.68 -16.92 19.76
CA LEU A 467 -16.31 -18.13 20.50
C LEU A 467 -15.97 -17.83 21.96
N LEU A 468 -15.33 -16.68 22.23
CA LEU A 468 -15.07 -16.18 23.58
C LEU A 468 -16.40 -15.91 24.30
N ALA A 469 -17.30 -15.14 23.67
CA ALA A 469 -18.61 -14.81 24.23
C ALA A 469 -19.49 -16.04 24.49
N ALA A 470 -19.41 -17.06 23.63
CA ALA A 470 -20.11 -18.34 23.79
C ALA A 470 -19.43 -19.29 24.81
N GLY A 471 -18.29 -18.90 25.39
CA GLY A 471 -17.54 -19.74 26.33
C GLY A 471 -16.90 -20.99 25.70
N VAL A 472 -16.76 -21.02 24.38
CA VAL A 472 -16.10 -22.10 23.63
C VAL A 472 -14.60 -22.03 23.77
N ILE A 473 -14.04 -20.81 23.85
CA ILE A 473 -12.65 -20.55 24.21
C ILE A 473 -12.58 -19.83 25.55
N ASP A 474 -11.48 -19.99 26.26
CA ASP A 474 -11.20 -19.26 27.49
C ASP A 474 -10.37 -17.98 27.20
N GLU A 475 -10.13 -17.16 28.22
CA GLU A 475 -9.33 -15.93 28.13
C GLU A 475 -7.88 -16.17 27.68
N ARG A 476 -7.36 -17.40 27.83
CA ARG A 476 -6.06 -17.81 27.32
C ARG A 476 -6.12 -18.28 25.86
N GLY A 477 -7.32 -18.25 25.25
CA GLY A 477 -7.57 -18.67 23.87
C GLY A 477 -7.60 -20.19 23.68
N SER A 478 -7.74 -20.99 24.75
CA SER A 478 -7.79 -22.44 24.65
C SER A 478 -9.21 -22.92 24.35
N LEU A 479 -9.37 -23.81 23.38
CA LEU A 479 -10.64 -24.46 23.08
C LEU A 479 -11.06 -25.38 24.23
N ARG A 480 -12.24 -25.16 24.80
CA ARG A 480 -12.79 -25.94 25.90
C ARG A 480 -13.27 -27.31 25.41
N LYS A 481 -12.68 -28.38 25.93
CA LYS A 481 -13.09 -29.75 25.62
C LYS A 481 -14.57 -29.96 25.99
N GLY A 482 -15.34 -30.54 25.07
CA GLY A 482 -16.76 -30.81 25.27
C GLY A 482 -17.67 -29.61 24.96
N ALA A 483 -17.15 -28.44 24.64
CA ALA A 483 -17.98 -27.35 24.14
C ALA A 483 -18.59 -27.71 22.77
N PRO A 484 -19.83 -27.27 22.48
CA PRO A 484 -20.47 -27.51 21.18
C PRO A 484 -19.59 -27.06 20.01
N GLY A 485 -19.44 -27.91 18.99
CA GLY A 485 -18.59 -27.63 17.81
C GLY A 485 -17.10 -27.90 18.00
N VAL A 486 -16.62 -28.13 19.24
CA VAL A 486 -15.24 -28.52 19.50
C VAL A 486 -15.08 -30.03 19.34
N ARG A 487 -14.15 -30.42 18.50
CA ARG A 487 -13.84 -31.83 18.21
C ARG A 487 -12.33 -32.08 18.22
N ARG A 488 -11.96 -33.35 18.23
CA ARG A 488 -10.57 -33.76 18.11
C ARG A 488 -10.39 -34.58 16.84
N VAL A 489 -9.51 -34.12 15.97
CA VAL A 489 -9.17 -34.78 14.70
C VAL A 489 -7.64 -34.94 14.66
N ASP A 490 -7.16 -36.13 14.41
CA ASP A 490 -5.71 -36.45 14.32
C ASP A 490 -4.89 -35.92 15.51
N GLY A 491 -5.46 -36.02 16.71
CA GLY A 491 -4.82 -35.58 17.95
C GLY A 491 -4.90 -34.05 18.20
N LYS A 492 -5.32 -33.25 17.24
CA LYS A 492 -5.48 -31.80 17.36
C LYS A 492 -6.91 -31.42 17.75
N THR A 493 -7.06 -30.40 18.60
CA THR A 493 -8.36 -29.86 18.99
C THR A 493 -8.68 -28.69 18.08
N GLU A 494 -9.89 -28.71 17.50
CA GLU A 494 -10.37 -27.67 16.58
C GLU A 494 -11.86 -27.39 16.81
N PHE A 495 -12.32 -26.22 16.36
CA PHE A 495 -13.73 -25.84 16.31
C PHE A 495 -14.22 -25.91 14.87
N LEU A 496 -15.28 -26.69 14.60
CA LEU A 496 -15.89 -26.76 13.28
C LEU A 496 -16.72 -25.50 13.02
N LEU A 497 -16.23 -24.66 12.12
CA LEU A 497 -16.93 -23.42 11.71
C LEU A 497 -17.97 -23.71 10.61
N VAL A 498 -17.57 -24.43 9.56
CA VAL A 498 -18.44 -24.82 8.43
C VAL A 498 -18.08 -26.24 8.01
N SER A 499 -19.08 -27.10 7.86
CA SER A 499 -18.87 -28.49 7.43
C SER A 499 -18.56 -28.58 5.93
N ALA A 500 -17.81 -29.61 5.52
CA ALA A 500 -17.44 -29.91 4.15
C ALA A 500 -18.63 -29.87 3.16
N ALA A 501 -19.78 -30.34 3.58
CA ALA A 501 -21.00 -30.36 2.76
C ALA A 501 -21.53 -28.96 2.41
N GLN A 502 -21.11 -27.92 3.13
CA GLN A 502 -21.56 -26.54 2.96
C GLN A 502 -20.47 -25.63 2.35
N THR A 503 -19.26 -26.15 2.14
CA THR A 503 -18.13 -25.39 1.58
C THR A 503 -18.06 -25.55 0.06
N GLY A 504 -17.48 -24.56 -0.62
CA GLY A 504 -17.30 -24.61 -2.07
C GLY A 504 -16.22 -25.59 -2.53
N HIS A 505 -15.35 -26.05 -1.62
CA HIS A 505 -14.22 -26.96 -1.93
C HIS A 505 -14.39 -28.36 -1.32
N GLY A 506 -15.48 -28.65 -0.64
CA GLY A 506 -15.76 -29.99 -0.07
C GLY A 506 -14.91 -30.39 1.13
N ARG A 507 -14.24 -29.44 1.81
CA ARG A 507 -13.47 -29.65 3.04
C ARG A 507 -14.03 -28.78 4.16
N ASP A 508 -13.86 -29.21 5.41
CA ASP A 508 -14.29 -28.44 6.58
C ASP A 508 -13.50 -27.12 6.68
N VAL A 509 -14.15 -26.05 7.12
CA VAL A 509 -13.50 -24.83 7.59
C VAL A 509 -13.52 -24.85 9.11
N VAL A 510 -12.34 -24.82 9.71
CA VAL A 510 -12.16 -24.97 11.15
C VAL A 510 -11.35 -23.82 11.75
N ILE A 511 -11.47 -23.63 13.06
CA ILE A 511 -10.63 -22.71 13.84
C ILE A 511 -9.80 -23.54 14.81
N THR A 512 -8.49 -23.36 14.77
CA THR A 512 -7.53 -24.07 15.62
C THR A 512 -7.06 -23.18 16.77
N ARG A 513 -6.39 -23.78 17.75
CA ARG A 513 -5.72 -23.01 18.83
C ARG A 513 -4.64 -22.09 18.26
N ARG A 514 -3.96 -22.49 17.18
CA ARG A 514 -2.95 -21.66 16.50
C ARG A 514 -3.59 -20.39 15.92
N ASP A 515 -4.74 -20.51 15.27
CA ASP A 515 -5.43 -19.35 14.69
C ASP A 515 -5.84 -18.34 15.77
N VAL A 516 -6.34 -18.83 16.92
CA VAL A 516 -6.64 -17.95 18.06
C VAL A 516 -5.37 -17.26 18.58
N ASN A 517 -4.23 -17.97 18.63
CA ASN A 517 -2.95 -17.39 19.04
C ASN A 517 -2.46 -16.29 18.10
N GLU A 518 -2.60 -16.47 16.78
CA GLU A 518 -2.26 -15.42 15.81
C GLU A 518 -3.07 -14.14 16.06
N ILE A 519 -4.36 -14.26 16.36
CA ILE A 519 -5.21 -13.12 16.73
C ILE A 519 -4.79 -12.51 18.07
N GLN A 520 -4.40 -13.33 19.05
CA GLN A 520 -3.90 -12.84 20.35
C GLN A 520 -2.59 -12.05 20.18
N LEU A 521 -1.67 -12.49 19.33
CA LEU A 521 -0.42 -11.78 19.03
C LEU A 521 -0.72 -10.44 18.34
N ALA A 522 -1.51 -10.46 17.28
CA ALA A 522 -1.85 -9.27 16.51
C ALA A 522 -2.55 -8.19 17.36
N LYS A 523 -3.64 -8.57 18.05
CA LYS A 523 -4.39 -7.65 18.90
C LYS A 523 -3.60 -7.19 20.11
N GLY A 524 -2.73 -8.06 20.65
CA GLY A 524 -1.87 -7.77 21.79
C GLY A 524 -0.84 -6.69 21.45
N ALA A 525 -0.24 -6.75 20.26
CA ALA A 525 0.68 -5.75 19.76
C ALA A 525 0.01 -4.37 19.63
N ILE A 526 -1.18 -4.32 19.03
CA ILE A 526 -1.96 -3.07 18.88
C ILE A 526 -2.33 -2.51 20.26
N ARG A 527 -2.88 -3.35 21.15
CA ARG A 527 -3.27 -2.90 22.49
C ARG A 527 -2.10 -2.40 23.31
N ALA A 528 -0.96 -3.10 23.32
CA ALA A 528 0.24 -2.67 24.01
C ALA A 528 0.75 -1.33 23.47
N GLY A 529 0.77 -1.14 22.15
CA GLY A 529 1.10 0.15 21.56
C GLY A 529 0.18 1.28 22.02
N ILE A 530 -1.13 1.04 22.06
CA ILE A 530 -2.12 2.01 22.57
C ILE A 530 -1.81 2.37 24.03
N GLU A 531 -1.59 1.38 24.90
CA GLU A 531 -1.31 1.61 26.34
C GLU A 531 -0.03 2.43 26.55
N ILE A 532 1.02 2.15 25.78
CA ILE A 532 2.26 2.94 25.83
C ILE A 532 2.00 4.38 25.39
N MET A 533 1.23 4.59 24.30
CA MET A 533 0.92 5.95 23.85
C MET A 533 0.10 6.74 24.87
N LEU A 534 -0.91 6.12 25.49
CA LEU A 534 -1.72 6.74 26.54
C LEU A 534 -0.85 7.11 27.76
N ARG A 535 0.06 6.22 28.17
CA ARG A 535 1.00 6.46 29.28
C ARG A 535 1.98 7.61 28.96
N LYS A 536 2.53 7.66 27.74
CA LYS A 536 3.38 8.78 27.28
C LYS A 536 2.62 10.10 27.30
N GLY A 537 1.35 10.07 26.95
CA GLY A 537 0.46 11.22 27.02
C GLY A 537 0.02 11.59 28.45
N GLY A 538 0.19 10.70 29.42
CA GLY A 538 -0.27 10.90 30.80
C GLY A 538 -1.80 10.99 30.92
N ILE A 539 -2.54 10.27 30.05
CA ILE A 539 -4.02 10.26 30.02
C ILE A 539 -4.57 8.84 30.06
N ALA A 540 -5.82 8.69 30.49
CA ALA A 540 -6.56 7.44 30.40
C ALA A 540 -7.29 7.30 29.04
N ALA A 541 -7.71 6.09 28.70
CA ALA A 541 -8.46 5.84 27.46
C ALA A 541 -9.79 6.61 27.41
N GLU A 542 -10.43 6.79 28.55
CA GLU A 542 -11.68 7.53 28.73
C GLU A 542 -11.54 9.03 28.42
N ASP A 543 -10.33 9.58 28.57
CA ASP A 543 -10.01 10.97 28.25
C ASP A 543 -9.90 11.23 26.74
N VAL A 544 -9.75 10.17 25.94
CA VAL A 544 -9.67 10.27 24.48
C VAL A 544 -11.07 10.49 23.92
N GLN A 545 -11.22 11.56 23.17
CA GLN A 545 -12.51 11.98 22.61
C GLN A 545 -12.83 11.22 21.32
N GLU A 546 -11.83 10.97 20.48
CA GLU A 546 -11.99 10.37 19.17
C GLU A 546 -11.00 9.23 18.98
N TRP A 547 -11.49 8.07 18.57
CA TRP A 547 -10.72 6.89 18.20
C TRP A 547 -10.90 6.66 16.70
N VAL A 548 -9.89 7.03 15.93
CA VAL A 548 -9.93 6.97 14.48
C VAL A 548 -9.22 5.71 14.02
N ILE A 549 -9.96 4.86 13.32
CA ILE A 549 -9.46 3.60 12.77
C ILE A 549 -9.31 3.76 11.26
N ALA A 550 -8.08 3.70 10.79
CA ALA A 550 -7.70 3.77 9.39
C ALA A 550 -7.19 2.42 8.87
N GLY A 551 -6.86 2.38 7.59
CA GLY A 551 -6.33 1.20 6.90
C GLY A 551 -7.39 0.32 6.27
N ALA A 552 -6.94 -0.53 5.36
CA ALA A 552 -7.85 -1.40 4.59
C ALA A 552 -8.60 -2.41 5.48
N PHE A 553 -7.94 -2.95 6.49
CA PHE A 553 -8.58 -3.84 7.47
C PHE A 553 -9.50 -3.05 8.40
N GLY A 554 -9.08 -1.85 8.85
CA GLY A 554 -9.85 -1.00 9.75
C GLY A 554 -11.27 -0.70 9.27
N THR A 555 -11.48 -0.62 7.96
CA THR A 555 -12.81 -0.36 7.35
C THR A 555 -13.80 -1.50 7.56
N TYR A 556 -13.34 -2.74 7.55
CA TYR A 556 -14.19 -3.94 7.66
C TYR A 556 -14.19 -4.55 9.06
N LEU A 557 -13.42 -3.97 9.97
CA LEU A 557 -13.32 -4.39 11.36
C LEU A 557 -14.66 -4.21 12.08
N ASP A 558 -15.14 -5.26 12.73
CA ASP A 558 -16.24 -5.11 13.70
C ASP A 558 -15.68 -4.57 15.03
N VAL A 559 -15.89 -3.29 15.29
CA VAL A 559 -15.39 -2.60 16.50
C VAL A 559 -15.84 -3.28 17.78
N THR A 560 -17.08 -3.79 17.82
CA THR A 560 -17.59 -4.52 18.99
C THR A 560 -16.77 -5.78 19.27
N SER A 561 -16.44 -6.54 18.24
CA SER A 561 -15.57 -7.72 18.34
C SER A 561 -14.15 -7.34 18.76
N ALA A 562 -13.60 -6.25 18.20
CA ALA A 562 -12.26 -5.77 18.54
C ALA A 562 -12.15 -5.34 20.01
N VAL A 563 -13.17 -4.66 20.55
CA VAL A 563 -13.27 -4.31 21.97
C VAL A 563 -13.41 -5.58 22.82
N ARG A 564 -14.25 -6.53 22.40
CA ARG A 564 -14.50 -7.78 23.14
C ARG A 564 -13.25 -8.64 23.29
N VAL A 565 -12.41 -8.73 22.26
CA VAL A 565 -11.14 -9.46 22.35
C VAL A 565 -10.04 -8.65 23.04
N GLY A 566 -10.31 -7.41 23.45
CA GLY A 566 -9.35 -6.53 24.12
C GLY A 566 -8.32 -5.87 23.19
N MET A 567 -8.58 -5.78 21.87
CA MET A 567 -7.75 -5.00 20.94
C MET A 567 -7.85 -3.51 21.25
N PHE A 568 -9.05 -3.02 21.50
CA PHE A 568 -9.33 -1.65 21.92
C PHE A 568 -9.81 -1.59 23.37
N PRO A 569 -9.66 -0.46 24.06
CA PRO A 569 -10.23 -0.27 25.38
C PRO A 569 -11.77 -0.30 25.35
N ALA A 570 -12.37 -0.67 26.49
CA ALA A 570 -13.82 -0.72 26.65
C ALA A 570 -14.38 0.70 26.90
N ILE A 571 -14.52 1.47 25.85
CA ILE A 571 -15.07 2.82 25.82
C ILE A 571 -16.34 2.87 24.95
N PRO A 572 -17.16 3.95 25.03
CA PRO A 572 -18.34 4.09 24.20
C PRO A 572 -18.06 3.95 22.71
N LEU A 573 -18.85 3.10 22.02
CA LEU A 573 -18.62 2.76 20.61
C LEU A 573 -18.78 3.95 19.67
N GLU A 574 -19.55 4.96 20.04
CA GLU A 574 -19.75 6.20 19.30
C GLU A 574 -18.49 7.07 19.17
N ARG A 575 -17.46 6.82 19.97
CA ARG A 575 -16.17 7.48 19.86
C ARG A 575 -15.27 6.86 18.79
N PHE A 576 -15.64 5.70 18.23
CA PHE A 576 -14.88 5.04 17.18
C PHE A 576 -15.34 5.46 15.80
N HIS A 577 -14.41 5.88 14.96
CA HIS A 577 -14.64 6.33 13.58
C HIS A 577 -13.77 5.57 12.61
N GLN A 578 -14.39 4.78 11.74
CA GLN A 578 -13.70 4.10 10.66
C GLN A 578 -13.63 5.01 9.43
N VAL A 579 -12.43 5.33 8.98
CA VAL A 579 -12.19 6.37 7.94
C VAL A 579 -11.69 5.81 6.60
N GLY A 580 -11.46 4.51 6.52
CA GLY A 580 -10.96 3.88 5.31
C GLY A 580 -9.49 4.21 5.03
N ASN A 581 -9.15 4.43 3.77
CA ASN A 581 -7.79 4.75 3.37
C ASN A 581 -7.45 6.23 3.68
N ALA A 582 -7.06 6.51 4.93
CA ALA A 582 -6.67 7.86 5.35
C ALA A 582 -5.36 8.31 4.67
N ALA A 583 -4.40 7.41 4.46
CA ALA A 583 -3.14 7.70 3.78
C ALA A 583 -3.37 8.20 2.34
N GLY A 584 -4.20 7.49 1.58
CA GLY A 584 -4.59 7.90 0.22
C GLY A 584 -5.34 9.23 0.18
N MET A 585 -6.19 9.51 1.18
CA MET A 585 -6.89 10.80 1.27
C MET A 585 -5.92 11.93 1.59
N GLY A 586 -4.96 11.73 2.49
CA GLY A 586 -3.90 12.71 2.76
C GLY A 586 -2.99 12.95 1.55
N ALA A 587 -2.66 11.91 0.79
CA ALA A 587 -1.94 12.06 -0.47
C ALA A 587 -2.70 12.96 -1.47
N LYS A 588 -4.03 12.80 -1.58
CA LYS A 588 -4.88 13.68 -2.40
C LYS A 588 -4.89 15.12 -1.90
N GLN A 589 -4.94 15.35 -0.58
CA GLN A 589 -4.88 16.69 -0.01
C GLN A 589 -3.56 17.38 -0.37
N MET A 590 -2.44 16.70 -0.20
CA MET A 590 -1.11 17.21 -0.54
C MET A 590 -0.92 17.43 -2.06
N LEU A 591 -1.59 16.63 -2.90
CA LEU A 591 -1.59 16.82 -4.35
C LEU A 591 -2.34 18.09 -4.75
N LEU A 592 -3.45 18.40 -4.07
CA LEU A 592 -4.33 19.50 -4.40
C LEU A 592 -3.92 20.83 -3.76
N SER A 593 -3.02 20.82 -2.76
CA SER A 593 -2.68 22.04 -2.04
C SER A 593 -1.27 22.02 -1.45
N LEU A 594 -0.49 23.04 -1.79
CA LEU A 594 0.83 23.28 -1.19
C LEU A 594 0.73 23.61 0.31
N ALA A 595 -0.37 24.26 0.74
CA ALA A 595 -0.62 24.50 2.17
C ALA A 595 -0.80 23.18 2.94
N GLU A 596 -1.42 22.18 2.32
CA GLU A 596 -1.57 20.85 2.90
C GLU A 596 -0.21 20.10 3.01
N ARG A 597 0.71 20.30 2.07
CA ARG A 597 2.10 19.79 2.19
C ARG A 597 2.82 20.42 3.37
N ALA A 598 2.70 21.74 3.53
CA ALA A 598 3.29 22.45 4.66
C ALA A 598 2.72 21.99 6.01
N GLU A 599 1.41 21.73 6.04
CA GLU A 599 0.75 21.19 7.24
C GLU A 599 1.17 19.74 7.54
N ALA A 600 1.29 18.89 6.53
CA ALA A 600 1.82 17.52 6.67
C ALA A 600 3.24 17.54 7.26
N ALA A 601 4.10 18.40 6.72
CA ALA A 601 5.45 18.61 7.22
C ALA A 601 5.47 19.09 8.69
N ARG A 602 4.54 19.96 9.07
CA ARG A 602 4.39 20.43 10.47
C ARG A 602 3.98 19.27 11.38
N LEU A 603 3.00 18.47 10.98
CA LEU A 603 2.51 17.32 11.74
C LEU A 603 3.61 16.26 11.93
N ALA A 604 4.36 15.95 10.88
CA ALA A 604 5.47 15.00 10.95
C ALA A 604 6.56 15.46 11.95
N ARG A 605 6.95 16.75 11.90
CA ARG A 605 7.94 17.30 12.83
C ARG A 605 7.46 17.39 14.29
N GLN A 606 6.15 17.48 14.52
CA GLN A 606 5.58 17.50 15.86
C GLN A 606 5.37 16.11 16.46
N ALA A 607 5.45 15.07 15.65
CA ALA A 607 5.28 13.70 16.09
C ALA A 607 6.52 13.23 16.89
N ASN A 608 6.32 12.94 18.17
CA ASN A 608 7.34 12.33 19.02
C ASN A 608 7.27 10.81 18.82
N TYR A 609 8.24 10.28 18.06
CA TYR A 609 8.32 8.85 17.85
C TYR A 609 8.74 8.12 19.12
N VAL A 610 8.05 7.02 19.41
CA VAL A 610 8.33 6.13 20.53
C VAL A 610 8.72 4.76 19.97
N GLU A 611 10.00 4.41 20.15
CA GLU A 611 10.51 3.10 19.77
C GLU A 611 10.11 2.06 20.83
N LEU A 612 9.16 1.20 20.51
CA LEU A 612 8.56 0.24 21.45
C LEU A 612 9.57 -0.79 21.98
N THR A 613 10.60 -1.12 21.20
CA THR A 613 11.60 -2.15 21.57
C THR A 613 12.47 -1.72 22.76
N VAL A 614 12.59 -0.43 23.02
CA VAL A 614 13.35 0.13 24.15
C VAL A 614 12.45 0.59 25.31
N GLU A 615 11.12 0.51 25.16
CA GLU A 615 10.19 0.85 26.24
C GLU A 615 10.13 -0.27 27.28
N PRO A 616 10.55 0.01 28.55
CA PRO A 616 10.67 -1.03 29.57
C PRO A 616 9.38 -1.81 29.85
N GLU A 617 8.24 -1.11 29.74
CA GLU A 617 6.94 -1.70 30.05
C GLU A 617 6.30 -2.42 28.86
N PHE A 618 6.81 -2.26 27.63
CA PHE A 618 6.17 -2.80 26.43
C PHE A 618 5.97 -4.31 26.50
N THR A 619 7.00 -5.06 26.87
CA THR A 619 6.90 -6.52 26.97
C THR A 619 5.83 -6.94 27.99
N GLY A 620 5.76 -6.26 29.14
CA GLY A 620 4.75 -6.53 30.16
C GLY A 620 3.33 -6.24 29.69
N GLU A 621 3.14 -5.11 29.04
CA GLU A 621 1.83 -4.74 28.46
C GLU A 621 1.43 -5.67 27.31
N PHE A 622 2.37 -6.07 26.46
CA PHE A 622 2.12 -7.03 25.39
C PHE A 622 1.64 -8.38 25.92
N VAL A 623 2.32 -8.93 26.93
CA VAL A 623 1.93 -10.21 27.55
C VAL A 623 0.53 -10.12 28.20
N LYS A 624 0.22 -9.03 28.91
CA LYS A 624 -1.13 -8.78 29.45
C LYS A 624 -2.17 -8.68 28.31
N ALA A 625 -1.82 -7.94 27.29
CA ALA A 625 -2.70 -7.71 26.14
C ALA A 625 -2.93 -8.94 25.26
N MET A 626 -2.17 -10.03 25.40
CA MET A 626 -2.45 -11.30 24.72
C MET A 626 -3.66 -12.04 25.28
N TYR A 627 -4.07 -11.82 26.53
CA TYR A 627 -5.30 -12.40 27.06
C TYR A 627 -6.53 -11.79 26.34
N LEU A 628 -7.53 -12.66 26.05
CA LEU A 628 -8.77 -12.26 25.40
C LEU A 628 -9.77 -11.62 26.40
#